data_32b4d93d37d31bc72334e18356209f92
#
_entry.id   32b4d93d37d31bc72334e18356209f92
#
_cell.length_a   1.000
_cell.length_b   1.000
_cell.length_c   1.000
_cell.angle_alpha   90.00
_cell.angle_beta   90.00
_cell.angle_gamma   90.00
#
_symmetry.space_group_name_H-M   'P 1'
#
loop_
_entity.id
_entity.type
_entity.pdbx_description
1 polymer ?
#
loop_
_entity_poly.entity_id
_entity_poly.type
_entity_poly.pdbx_seq_one_letter_code
_entity_poly.pdbx_strand_id
1 'polypeptide(L)'
;MARDLIIKALTEAVANAKRAGDLPPGVTAAVELQTPRDPRHGDVSTSLALVLASEVGGPARQIAEKLLRHLELPRDAVDKVEVAGAGFINFTFSPQWLRAVLRLIAEQRDEYGSTDVGGGKSLLLEFVSANPTGPVAVVQGRAAAIGDTLAKLFARTGWNVSREYYVNDALNSTQIQRFAETLEARYLQQFGKKVAIPEDGYQGDYVVDMAQELISSEGDRYLKMAQEERLAAFYEYSLKKIVAGHQRDMEAFGVRFDTWFFESLLYERNEVEAALEALKVGGYTYEADGALWLKATELGDEQDQVLVRKDGRPGYLAADIAYHKNKFDRGFDRLIDIWGPDHQGHVRRTKAGVQALGYDPSRFEILIHQIVRLFRGSEMVRMSKRAGDIVPLAGLLDDVGADAARFFFLMQSMESHLDFDLELAKKQAQDNPVYYVQYAHARISSILREAQDRGVALPVPDVSAVNLNRLEHPDELALIRKLAELPDEIRDAAERYEPHRMTRYAREVASVFHSFYTNCRVLGDDAELTAARLTLVQAAQTVLRIVLDTIGVSAPEKM
;
A
#
# COMPACT_ATOMS: atom_id res chain seq x y z
N MET A 1 0.04 9.20 -20.64
CA MET A 1 0.06 8.64 -22.03
C MET A 1 -1.22 9.01 -22.80
N ALA A 2 -2.01 8.08 -23.41
CA ALA A 2 -3.22 8.52 -24.17
C ALA A 2 -4.25 9.21 -23.27
N ARG A 3 -4.41 8.76 -22.01
CA ARG A 3 -5.29 9.44 -21.05
C ARG A 3 -4.84 10.89 -20.78
N ASP A 4 -3.56 11.14 -20.59
CA ASP A 4 -3.04 12.50 -20.35
C ASP A 4 -3.25 13.39 -21.56
N LEU A 5 -3.09 12.82 -22.76
CA LEU A 5 -3.38 13.51 -24.02
C LEU A 5 -4.87 13.88 -24.13
N ILE A 6 -5.78 12.96 -23.77
CA ILE A 6 -7.22 13.23 -23.74
C ILE A 6 -7.58 14.27 -22.67
N ILE A 7 -7.01 14.17 -21.47
CA ILE A 7 -7.23 15.15 -20.38
C ILE A 7 -6.79 16.54 -20.84
N LYS A 8 -5.60 16.65 -21.43
CA LYS A 8 -5.08 17.91 -21.96
C LYS A 8 -6.00 18.48 -23.05
N ALA A 9 -6.36 17.65 -24.03
CA ALA A 9 -7.24 18.07 -25.13
C ALA A 9 -8.64 18.50 -24.63
N LEU A 10 -9.23 17.80 -23.66
CA LEU A 10 -10.49 18.19 -23.05
C LEU A 10 -10.38 19.49 -22.25
N THR A 11 -9.28 19.68 -21.52
CA THR A 11 -9.01 20.92 -20.78
C THR A 11 -8.89 22.11 -21.74
N GLU A 12 -8.18 21.93 -22.85
CA GLU A 12 -8.08 22.93 -23.93
C GLU A 12 -9.41 23.17 -24.62
N ALA A 13 -10.21 22.11 -24.86
CA ALA A 13 -11.56 22.23 -25.43
C ALA A 13 -12.49 23.06 -24.55
N VAL A 14 -12.47 22.86 -23.22
CA VAL A 14 -13.22 23.69 -22.26
C VAL A 14 -12.78 25.15 -22.35
N ALA A 15 -11.46 25.41 -22.36
CA ALA A 15 -10.93 26.77 -22.48
C ALA A 15 -11.32 27.45 -23.82
N ASN A 16 -11.31 26.70 -24.91
CA ASN A 16 -11.72 27.17 -26.25
C ASN A 16 -13.23 27.45 -26.30
N ALA A 17 -14.05 26.56 -25.74
CA ALA A 17 -15.51 26.74 -25.65
C ALA A 17 -15.90 28.01 -24.85
N LYS A 18 -15.15 28.30 -23.76
CA LYS A 18 -15.31 29.56 -23.00
C LYS A 18 -14.96 30.79 -23.85
N ARG A 19 -13.84 30.76 -24.57
CA ARG A 19 -13.42 31.85 -25.45
C ARG A 19 -14.39 32.10 -26.59
N ALA A 20 -15.01 31.06 -27.12
CA ALA A 20 -16.02 31.12 -28.17
C ALA A 20 -17.40 31.52 -27.68
N GLY A 21 -17.64 31.61 -26.36
CA GLY A 21 -18.95 31.91 -25.78
C GLY A 21 -19.91 30.71 -25.74
N ASP A 22 -19.47 29.51 -26.07
CA ASP A 22 -20.24 28.26 -25.97
C ASP A 22 -20.44 27.79 -24.53
N LEU A 23 -19.53 28.20 -23.62
CA LEU A 23 -19.61 27.98 -22.16
C LEU A 23 -19.38 29.31 -21.41
N PRO A 24 -19.99 29.49 -20.22
CA PRO A 24 -19.73 30.67 -19.39
C PRO A 24 -18.27 30.74 -18.92
N PRO A 25 -17.68 31.95 -18.81
CA PRO A 25 -16.27 32.11 -18.49
C PRO A 25 -15.88 31.62 -17.06
N GLY A 26 -16.83 31.65 -16.11
CA GLY A 26 -16.59 31.27 -14.71
C GLY A 26 -16.63 29.77 -14.41
N VAL A 27 -17.01 28.94 -15.36
CA VAL A 27 -17.17 27.48 -15.17
C VAL A 27 -15.81 26.80 -14.98
N THR A 28 -15.69 25.97 -13.97
CA THR A 28 -14.47 25.17 -13.72
C THR A 28 -14.86 23.73 -13.40
N ALA A 29 -14.40 22.77 -14.20
CA ALA A 29 -14.56 21.36 -13.90
C ALA A 29 -13.24 20.62 -14.13
N ALA A 30 -12.89 19.76 -13.20
CA ALA A 30 -11.78 18.83 -13.39
C ALA A 30 -12.15 17.79 -14.46
N VAL A 31 -11.20 17.50 -15.33
CA VAL A 31 -11.38 16.45 -16.34
C VAL A 31 -11.03 15.11 -15.72
N GLU A 32 -12.03 14.28 -15.48
CA GLU A 32 -11.85 12.92 -15.01
C GLU A 32 -12.16 11.93 -16.14
N LEU A 33 -11.29 10.91 -16.26
CA LEU A 33 -11.46 9.81 -17.19
C LEU A 33 -11.73 8.51 -16.42
N GLN A 34 -12.63 7.71 -16.95
CA GLN A 34 -12.96 6.39 -16.42
C GLN A 34 -12.95 5.34 -17.52
N THR A 35 -12.64 4.09 -17.18
CA THR A 35 -12.78 2.96 -18.10
C THR A 35 -14.25 2.52 -18.12
N PRO A 36 -14.92 2.50 -19.30
CA PRO A 36 -16.30 2.04 -19.39
C PRO A 36 -16.43 0.56 -18.96
N ARG A 37 -17.54 0.23 -18.31
CA ARG A 37 -17.83 -1.19 -17.96
C ARG A 37 -18.10 -2.06 -19.19
N ASP A 38 -18.69 -1.48 -20.22
CA ASP A 38 -18.99 -2.15 -21.48
C ASP A 38 -17.98 -1.69 -22.54
N PRO A 39 -17.15 -2.61 -23.10
CA PRO A 39 -16.15 -2.28 -24.12
C PRO A 39 -16.72 -1.62 -25.38
N ARG A 40 -18.03 -1.78 -25.65
CA ARG A 40 -18.70 -1.11 -26.77
C ARG A 40 -18.73 0.41 -26.63
N HIS A 41 -18.52 0.92 -25.43
CA HIS A 41 -18.41 2.36 -25.15
C HIS A 41 -16.99 2.92 -25.26
N GLY A 42 -16.08 2.19 -25.94
CA GLY A 42 -14.70 2.60 -26.16
C GLY A 42 -13.76 2.22 -25.01
N ASP A 43 -12.55 2.78 -25.07
CA ASP A 43 -11.47 2.46 -24.11
C ASP A 43 -11.49 3.38 -22.88
N VAL A 44 -11.90 4.63 -23.06
CA VAL A 44 -12.05 5.63 -21.98
C VAL A 44 -13.31 6.47 -22.18
N SER A 45 -13.88 6.94 -21.09
CA SER A 45 -15.01 7.88 -21.12
C SER A 45 -14.85 8.97 -20.07
N THR A 46 -15.54 10.09 -20.30
CA THR A 46 -15.65 11.17 -19.31
C THR A 46 -17.10 11.60 -19.10
N SER A 47 -17.41 11.93 -17.85
CA SER A 47 -18.67 12.56 -17.45
C SER A 47 -18.57 14.10 -17.43
N LEU A 48 -17.50 14.69 -17.95
CA LEU A 48 -17.22 16.14 -17.90
C LEU A 48 -18.43 16.99 -18.30
N ALA A 49 -19.14 16.63 -19.38
CA ALA A 49 -20.31 17.38 -19.81
C ALA A 49 -21.50 17.29 -18.84
N LEU A 50 -21.63 16.19 -18.07
CA LEU A 50 -22.62 16.05 -17.01
C LEU A 50 -22.29 16.97 -15.82
N VAL A 51 -21.02 17.02 -15.44
CA VAL A 51 -20.53 17.91 -14.38
C VAL A 51 -20.77 19.38 -14.77
N LEU A 52 -20.34 19.75 -15.98
CA LEU A 52 -20.54 21.11 -16.50
C LEU A 52 -22.04 21.46 -16.60
N ALA A 53 -22.92 20.53 -16.96
CA ALA A 53 -24.37 20.77 -17.03
C ALA A 53 -24.96 21.11 -15.68
N SER A 54 -24.46 20.57 -14.58
CA SER A 54 -24.92 20.91 -13.23
C SER A 54 -24.55 22.33 -12.81
N GLU A 55 -23.47 22.90 -13.37
CA GLU A 55 -23.02 24.27 -13.08
C GLU A 55 -23.69 25.31 -14.01
N VAL A 56 -23.80 24.97 -15.30
CA VAL A 56 -24.23 25.90 -16.36
C VAL A 56 -25.74 25.85 -16.59
N GLY A 57 -26.36 24.72 -16.25
CA GLY A 57 -27.73 24.39 -16.66
C GLY A 57 -27.81 23.90 -18.12
N GLY A 58 -28.92 23.25 -18.46
CA GLY A 58 -29.15 22.72 -19.80
C GLY A 58 -28.81 21.26 -19.98
N PRO A 59 -29.09 20.67 -21.16
CA PRO A 59 -28.86 19.27 -21.43
C PRO A 59 -27.34 18.95 -21.58
N ALA A 60 -26.84 18.03 -20.77
CA ALA A 60 -25.42 17.65 -20.80
C ALA A 60 -24.96 17.13 -22.18
N ARG A 61 -25.87 16.50 -22.95
CA ARG A 61 -25.55 16.08 -24.32
C ARG A 61 -25.20 17.25 -25.24
N GLN A 62 -25.90 18.39 -25.13
CA GLN A 62 -25.59 19.59 -25.90
C GLN A 62 -24.22 20.19 -25.51
N ILE A 63 -23.89 20.12 -24.20
CA ILE A 63 -22.57 20.54 -23.71
C ILE A 63 -21.48 19.63 -24.26
N ALA A 64 -21.68 18.32 -24.26
CA ALA A 64 -20.76 17.36 -24.86
C ALA A 64 -20.53 17.67 -26.36
N GLU A 65 -21.60 17.93 -27.12
CA GLU A 65 -21.52 18.29 -28.54
C GLU A 65 -20.78 19.63 -28.76
N LYS A 66 -20.95 20.61 -27.84
CA LYS A 66 -20.17 21.85 -27.84
C LYS A 66 -18.69 21.60 -27.61
N LEU A 67 -18.34 20.79 -26.60
CA LEU A 67 -16.95 20.41 -26.32
C LEU A 67 -16.28 19.71 -27.49
N LEU A 68 -16.99 18.79 -28.17
CA LEU A 68 -16.46 18.09 -29.34
C LEU A 68 -16.09 19.00 -30.51
N ARG A 69 -16.78 20.15 -30.67
CA ARG A 69 -16.42 21.14 -31.70
C ARG A 69 -15.08 21.82 -31.45
N HIS A 70 -14.63 21.85 -30.21
CA HIS A 70 -13.38 22.45 -29.77
C HIS A 70 -12.30 21.42 -29.43
N LEU A 71 -12.63 20.13 -29.57
CA LEU A 71 -11.74 19.04 -29.21
C LEU A 71 -10.82 18.69 -30.41
N GLU A 72 -9.53 18.81 -30.19
CA GLU A 72 -8.52 18.41 -31.15
C GLU A 72 -7.72 17.25 -30.59
N LEU A 73 -7.72 16.12 -31.29
CA LEU A 73 -6.98 14.91 -30.93
C LEU A 73 -6.23 14.35 -32.14
N PRO A 74 -4.99 13.87 -31.93
CA PRO A 74 -4.25 13.17 -33.01
C PRO A 74 -4.98 11.86 -33.37
N ARG A 75 -5.19 11.66 -34.70
CA ARG A 75 -5.86 10.44 -35.22
C ARG A 75 -5.05 9.17 -35.03
N ASP A 76 -3.76 9.29 -34.88
CA ASP A 76 -2.87 8.18 -34.55
C ASP A 76 -2.99 7.72 -33.10
N ALA A 77 -3.56 8.54 -32.19
CA ALA A 77 -3.83 8.18 -30.81
C ALA A 77 -5.28 7.73 -30.58
N VAL A 78 -6.25 8.46 -31.15
CA VAL A 78 -7.69 8.23 -30.94
C VAL A 78 -8.38 8.04 -32.29
N ASP A 79 -8.97 6.88 -32.51
CA ASP A 79 -9.68 6.51 -33.73
C ASP A 79 -11.10 7.08 -33.76
N LYS A 80 -11.80 7.03 -32.61
CA LYS A 80 -13.20 7.43 -32.53
C LYS A 80 -13.50 8.19 -31.24
N VAL A 81 -14.31 9.25 -31.38
CA VAL A 81 -14.90 9.99 -30.25
C VAL A 81 -16.41 10.09 -30.47
N GLU A 82 -17.19 9.74 -29.47
CA GLU A 82 -18.65 9.77 -29.59
C GLU A 82 -19.35 10.22 -28.30
N VAL A 83 -20.50 10.90 -28.45
CA VAL A 83 -21.37 11.24 -27.32
C VAL A 83 -22.39 10.13 -27.10
N ALA A 84 -22.39 9.55 -25.90
CA ALA A 84 -23.26 8.45 -25.51
C ALA A 84 -24.20 8.85 -24.38
N GLY A 85 -25.38 8.25 -24.37
CA GLY A 85 -26.36 8.41 -23.30
C GLY A 85 -26.71 9.88 -23.01
N ALA A 86 -26.71 10.24 -21.74
CA ALA A 86 -27.06 11.57 -21.25
C ALA A 86 -26.01 12.65 -21.50
N GLY A 87 -24.82 12.31 -22.02
CA GLY A 87 -23.75 13.29 -22.26
C GLY A 87 -22.35 12.78 -21.90
N PHE A 88 -22.15 11.46 -21.81
CA PHE A 88 -20.81 10.88 -21.73
C PHE A 88 -20.08 11.08 -23.05
N ILE A 89 -18.78 11.40 -22.99
CA ILE A 89 -17.90 11.43 -24.15
C ILE A 89 -17.00 10.21 -24.08
N ASN A 90 -17.10 9.33 -25.07
CA ASN A 90 -16.37 8.08 -25.17
C ASN A 90 -15.25 8.17 -26.21
N PHE A 91 -14.11 7.60 -25.91
CA PHE A 91 -12.92 7.59 -26.76
C PHE A 91 -12.50 6.16 -27.04
N THR A 92 -12.19 5.85 -28.30
CA THR A 92 -11.62 4.58 -28.73
C THR A 92 -10.20 4.83 -29.21
N PHE A 93 -9.23 4.13 -28.65
CA PHE A 93 -7.84 4.25 -29.06
C PHE A 93 -7.61 3.69 -30.46
N SER A 94 -6.69 4.28 -31.21
CA SER A 94 -6.34 3.78 -32.52
C SER A 94 -5.55 2.46 -32.40
N PRO A 95 -5.72 1.53 -33.36
CA PRO A 95 -4.87 0.34 -33.42
C PRO A 95 -3.38 0.66 -33.54
N GLN A 96 -3.03 1.78 -34.16
CA GLN A 96 -1.64 2.23 -34.28
C GLN A 96 -1.07 2.59 -32.90
N TRP A 97 -1.81 3.33 -32.09
CA TRP A 97 -1.39 3.66 -30.73
C TRP A 97 -1.26 2.42 -29.86
N LEU A 98 -2.24 1.51 -29.92
CA LEU A 98 -2.19 0.25 -29.17
C LEU A 98 -0.90 -0.53 -29.48
N ARG A 99 -0.53 -0.64 -30.76
CA ARG A 99 0.72 -1.32 -31.17
C ARG A 99 1.98 -0.57 -30.71
N ALA A 100 1.93 0.77 -30.63
CA ALA A 100 3.04 1.58 -30.10
C ALA A 100 3.30 1.29 -28.60
N VAL A 101 2.27 0.93 -27.83
CA VAL A 101 2.41 0.50 -26.42
C VAL A 101 3.32 -0.71 -26.30
N LEU A 102 3.24 -1.70 -27.21
CA LEU A 102 4.11 -2.88 -27.15
C LEU A 102 5.59 -2.51 -27.36
N ARG A 103 5.90 -1.53 -28.21
CA ARG A 103 7.27 -1.01 -28.37
C ARG A 103 7.74 -0.34 -27.09
N LEU A 104 6.87 0.48 -26.49
CA LEU A 104 7.17 1.17 -25.24
C LEU A 104 7.46 0.19 -24.08
N ILE A 105 6.67 -0.89 -23.97
CA ILE A 105 6.91 -1.95 -22.97
C ILE A 105 8.26 -2.61 -23.22
N ALA A 106 8.60 -2.91 -24.48
CA ALA A 106 9.88 -3.52 -24.84
C ALA A 106 11.09 -2.61 -24.56
N GLU A 107 10.95 -1.31 -24.76
CA GLU A 107 11.97 -0.30 -24.48
C GLU A 107 12.15 -0.05 -22.98
N GLN A 108 11.07 0.18 -22.25
CA GLN A 108 11.11 0.53 -20.83
C GLN A 108 11.29 -0.66 -19.91
N ARG A 109 10.89 -1.85 -20.32
CA ARG A 109 11.01 -3.09 -19.54
C ARG A 109 10.46 -2.92 -18.12
N ASP A 110 11.30 -3.09 -17.10
CA ASP A 110 10.90 -3.03 -15.69
C ASP A 110 10.47 -1.62 -15.24
N GLU A 111 10.84 -0.60 -16.00
CA GLU A 111 10.42 0.79 -15.77
C GLU A 111 9.07 1.13 -16.41
N TYR A 112 8.49 0.23 -17.21
CA TYR A 112 7.18 0.47 -17.79
C TYR A 112 6.12 0.70 -16.71
N GLY A 113 5.36 1.76 -16.86
CA GLY A 113 4.37 2.19 -15.88
C GLY A 113 4.90 3.16 -14.84
N SER A 114 6.21 3.37 -14.75
CA SER A 114 6.77 4.41 -13.88
C SER A 114 6.49 5.81 -14.43
N THR A 115 6.26 6.77 -13.52
CA THR A 115 5.98 8.18 -13.81
C THR A 115 6.78 9.08 -12.89
N ASP A 116 6.84 10.37 -13.18
CA ASP A 116 7.55 11.37 -12.36
C ASP A 116 6.60 12.36 -11.66
N VAL A 117 5.43 11.89 -11.24
CA VAL A 117 4.43 12.72 -10.53
C VAL A 117 4.98 13.28 -9.23
N GLY A 118 5.79 12.49 -8.51
CA GLY A 118 6.44 12.88 -7.26
C GLY A 118 7.54 13.94 -7.44
N GLY A 119 8.13 14.03 -8.64
CA GLY A 119 9.18 15.02 -8.94
C GLY A 119 10.41 14.90 -8.05
N GLY A 120 10.77 13.70 -7.59
CA GLY A 120 11.90 13.47 -6.69
C GLY A 120 11.70 13.93 -5.25
N LYS A 121 10.48 14.35 -4.85
CA LYS A 121 10.18 14.73 -3.47
C LYS A 121 10.31 13.56 -2.51
N SER A 122 10.65 13.87 -1.26
CA SER A 122 10.85 12.88 -0.20
C SER A 122 9.52 12.53 0.49
N LEU A 123 9.30 11.23 0.71
CA LEU A 123 8.15 10.68 1.43
C LEU A 123 8.62 9.77 2.56
N LEU A 124 8.14 9.99 3.78
CA LEU A 124 8.27 9.02 4.86
C LEU A 124 6.96 8.25 5.01
N LEU A 125 7.05 6.93 4.99
CA LEU A 125 5.94 6.02 5.20
C LEU A 125 6.18 5.17 6.45
N GLU A 126 5.39 5.40 7.50
CA GLU A 126 5.38 4.59 8.72
C GLU A 126 4.27 3.57 8.68
N PHE A 127 4.59 2.31 9.02
CA PHE A 127 3.58 1.24 9.08
C PHE A 127 4.02 0.08 9.98
N VAL A 128 3.08 -0.76 10.38
CA VAL A 128 3.20 -1.87 11.34
C VAL A 128 3.33 -1.36 12.76
N SER A 129 4.46 -0.80 13.15
CA SER A 129 4.77 -0.16 14.46
C SER A 129 4.15 -0.90 15.64
N ALA A 130 4.31 -2.24 15.67
CA ALA A 130 3.71 -3.10 16.69
C ALA A 130 4.44 -2.94 18.04
N ASN A 131 3.69 -2.91 19.13
CA ASN A 131 4.26 -2.87 20.46
C ASN A 131 5.17 -4.07 20.73
N PRO A 132 6.39 -3.87 21.27
CA PRO A 132 7.37 -4.94 21.49
C PRO A 132 7.03 -5.80 22.71
N THR A 133 5.85 -6.41 22.70
CA THR A 133 5.30 -7.25 23.78
C THR A 133 4.88 -8.64 23.30
N GLY A 134 5.36 -9.07 22.16
CA GLY A 134 5.11 -10.39 21.58
C GLY A 134 5.41 -10.44 20.09
N PRO A 135 5.22 -11.60 19.42
CA PRO A 135 5.44 -11.76 18.01
C PRO A 135 4.53 -10.85 17.17
N VAL A 136 4.92 -10.58 15.92
CA VAL A 136 4.07 -9.87 14.96
C VAL A 136 2.81 -10.71 14.70
N ALA A 137 1.64 -10.13 14.88
CA ALA A 137 0.38 -10.82 14.60
C ALA A 137 -0.05 -10.65 13.14
N VAL A 138 -0.97 -11.51 12.69
CA VAL A 138 -1.49 -11.49 11.31
C VAL A 138 -2.05 -10.14 10.89
N VAL A 139 -2.68 -9.39 11.80
CA VAL A 139 -3.23 -8.05 11.50
C VAL A 139 -2.12 -7.05 11.14
N GLN A 140 -0.96 -7.14 11.80
CA GLN A 140 0.21 -6.34 11.43
C GLN A 140 0.82 -6.80 10.09
N GLY A 141 0.69 -8.08 9.73
CA GLY A 141 1.05 -8.57 8.39
C GLY A 141 0.26 -7.88 7.28
N ARG A 142 -1.03 -7.59 7.50
CA ARG A 142 -1.82 -6.79 6.55
C ARG A 142 -1.28 -5.36 6.41
N ALA A 143 -0.98 -4.69 7.53
CA ALA A 143 -0.36 -3.37 7.51
C ALA A 143 0.98 -3.37 6.77
N ALA A 144 1.79 -4.41 6.97
CA ALA A 144 3.07 -4.59 6.30
C ALA A 144 2.91 -4.74 4.78
N ALA A 145 1.95 -5.56 4.32
CA ALA A 145 1.67 -5.74 2.89
C ALA A 145 1.18 -4.43 2.25
N ILE A 146 0.28 -3.70 2.91
CA ILE A 146 -0.24 -2.41 2.46
C ILE A 146 0.89 -1.38 2.38
N GLY A 147 1.67 -1.21 3.46
CA GLY A 147 2.74 -0.21 3.53
C GLY A 147 3.86 -0.46 2.53
N ASP A 148 4.35 -1.70 2.40
CA ASP A 148 5.39 -2.04 1.42
C ASP A 148 4.90 -1.83 -0.02
N THR A 149 3.64 -2.19 -0.32
CA THR A 149 3.06 -1.97 -1.65
C THR A 149 2.90 -0.48 -1.96
N LEU A 150 2.40 0.32 -1.01
CA LEU A 150 2.32 1.77 -1.19
C LEU A 150 3.70 2.40 -1.37
N ALA A 151 4.71 1.97 -0.61
CA ALA A 151 6.08 2.44 -0.77
C ALA A 151 6.61 2.20 -2.19
N LYS A 152 6.37 1.01 -2.74
CA LYS A 152 6.76 0.67 -4.12
C LYS A 152 5.96 1.45 -5.18
N LEU A 153 4.66 1.67 -4.96
CA LEU A 153 3.81 2.47 -5.84
C LEU A 153 4.27 3.94 -5.86
N PHE A 154 4.56 4.53 -4.69
CA PHE A 154 5.10 5.88 -4.62
C PHE A 154 6.49 6.00 -5.28
N ALA A 155 7.37 5.02 -5.08
CA ALA A 155 8.67 4.99 -5.75
C ALA A 155 8.50 4.96 -7.28
N ARG A 156 7.57 4.15 -7.81
CA ARG A 156 7.25 4.10 -9.25
C ARG A 156 6.61 5.39 -9.77
N THR A 157 6.05 6.21 -8.89
CA THR A 157 5.50 7.54 -9.27
C THR A 157 6.49 8.68 -9.01
N GLY A 158 7.78 8.40 -8.83
CA GLY A 158 8.85 9.40 -8.75
C GLY A 158 9.08 10.02 -7.38
N TRP A 159 8.59 9.40 -6.29
CA TRP A 159 8.91 9.80 -4.93
C TRP A 159 10.16 9.10 -4.40
N ASN A 160 10.96 9.80 -3.60
CA ASN A 160 12.02 9.23 -2.79
C ASN A 160 11.42 8.74 -1.46
N VAL A 161 11.15 7.43 -1.37
CA VAL A 161 10.42 6.85 -0.25
C VAL A 161 11.37 6.29 0.80
N SER A 162 11.15 6.68 2.06
CA SER A 162 11.76 6.07 3.25
C SER A 162 10.69 5.33 4.05
N ARG A 163 11.00 4.13 4.54
CA ARG A 163 10.10 3.27 5.33
C ARG A 163 10.56 3.27 6.77
N GLU A 164 9.64 3.54 7.69
CA GLU A 164 9.95 3.63 9.12
C GLU A 164 9.06 2.68 9.94
N TYR A 165 9.69 2.03 10.90
CA TYR A 165 9.03 1.26 11.94
C TYR A 165 9.25 1.96 13.27
N TYR A 166 8.17 2.37 13.94
CA TYR A 166 8.24 2.96 15.28
C TYR A 166 8.21 1.87 16.35
N VAL A 167 9.20 1.89 17.23
CA VAL A 167 9.32 0.98 18.37
C VAL A 167 8.92 1.74 19.63
N ASN A 168 7.78 1.39 20.21
CA ASN A 168 7.33 1.95 21.48
C ASN A 168 8.11 1.29 22.63
N ASP A 169 9.30 1.83 22.93
CA ASP A 169 10.21 1.36 23.96
C ASP A 169 10.38 2.34 25.12
N ALA A 170 9.49 3.31 25.26
CA ALA A 170 9.60 4.27 26.34
C ALA A 170 9.49 3.61 27.72
N LEU A 171 10.37 3.99 28.65
CA LEU A 171 10.42 3.47 30.02
C LEU A 171 9.12 3.67 30.82
N ASN A 172 8.29 4.63 30.41
CA ASN A 172 6.97 4.87 30.98
C ASN A 172 5.86 4.01 30.36
N SER A 173 6.19 3.15 29.38
CA SER A 173 5.23 2.22 28.79
C SER A 173 4.84 1.12 29.77
N THR A 174 3.62 1.22 30.29
CA THR A 174 3.06 0.21 31.22
C THR A 174 3.01 -1.17 30.58
N GLN A 175 2.90 -1.28 29.27
CA GLN A 175 2.83 -2.57 28.56
C GLN A 175 4.15 -3.31 28.63
N ILE A 176 5.27 -2.64 28.38
CA ILE A 176 6.60 -3.29 28.40
C ILE A 176 7.02 -3.59 29.83
N GLN A 177 6.71 -2.71 30.79
CA GLN A 177 6.93 -3.01 32.20
C GLN A 177 6.17 -4.26 32.63
N ARG A 178 4.89 -4.35 32.26
CA ARG A 178 4.06 -5.53 32.55
C ARG A 178 4.58 -6.79 31.86
N PHE A 179 5.16 -6.64 30.67
CA PHE A 179 5.81 -7.76 29.98
C PHE A 179 7.06 -8.24 30.73
N ALA A 180 7.92 -7.33 31.16
CA ALA A 180 9.12 -7.67 31.95
C ALA A 180 8.77 -8.35 33.29
N GLU A 181 7.73 -7.86 33.98
CA GLU A 181 7.20 -8.49 35.19
C GLU A 181 6.67 -9.91 34.90
N THR A 182 6.03 -10.12 33.76
CA THR A 182 5.54 -11.44 33.36
C THR A 182 6.70 -12.40 33.08
N LEU A 183 7.74 -11.93 32.37
CA LEU A 183 8.94 -12.72 32.11
C LEU A 183 9.68 -13.06 33.41
N GLU A 184 9.75 -12.11 34.37
CA GLU A 184 10.29 -12.35 35.70
C GLU A 184 9.53 -13.48 36.41
N ALA A 185 8.21 -13.38 36.44
CA ALA A 185 7.37 -14.39 37.09
C ALA A 185 7.59 -15.77 36.43
N ARG A 186 7.63 -15.88 35.10
CA ARG A 186 7.89 -17.13 34.39
C ARG A 186 9.28 -17.68 34.68
N TYR A 187 10.32 -16.83 34.68
CA TYR A 187 11.69 -17.24 35.02
C TYR A 187 11.75 -17.79 36.46
N LEU A 188 11.18 -17.08 37.44
CA LEU A 188 11.17 -17.51 38.84
C LEU A 188 10.39 -18.82 39.07
N GLN A 189 9.29 -19.03 38.34
CA GLN A 189 8.48 -20.28 38.38
C GLN A 189 9.32 -21.50 37.95
N GLN A 190 10.21 -21.36 36.96
CA GLN A 190 11.09 -22.45 36.52
C GLN A 190 12.06 -22.92 37.63
N PHE A 191 12.38 -22.05 38.58
CA PHE A 191 13.18 -22.40 39.76
C PHE A 191 12.31 -22.79 40.99
N GLY A 192 11.03 -23.12 40.75
CA GLY A 192 10.12 -23.57 41.80
C GLY A 192 9.61 -22.48 42.76
N LYS A 193 9.82 -21.19 42.42
CA LYS A 193 9.27 -20.09 43.20
C LYS A 193 7.77 -19.93 42.93
N LYS A 194 6.98 -19.75 43.98
CA LYS A 194 5.54 -19.48 43.86
C LYS A 194 5.30 -17.98 43.63
N VAL A 195 5.40 -17.56 42.36
CA VAL A 195 5.14 -16.19 41.95
C VAL A 195 3.93 -16.19 41.02
N ALA A 196 2.97 -15.31 41.27
CA ALA A 196 1.81 -15.12 40.41
C ALA A 196 2.21 -14.26 39.18
N ILE A 197 1.65 -14.59 38.02
CA ILE A 197 1.71 -13.71 36.86
C ILE A 197 0.83 -12.49 37.17
N PRO A 198 1.27 -11.26 36.79
CA PRO A 198 0.41 -10.09 36.89
C PRO A 198 -0.96 -10.31 36.24
N GLU A 199 -2.03 -9.74 36.80
CA GLU A 199 -3.39 -9.92 36.28
C GLU A 199 -3.52 -9.54 34.79
N ASP A 200 -2.87 -8.44 34.39
CA ASP A 200 -2.78 -8.00 32.99
C ASP A 200 -1.54 -8.54 32.26
N GLY A 201 -0.91 -9.61 32.77
CA GLY A 201 0.29 -10.20 32.21
C GLY A 201 0.04 -11.00 30.93
N TYR A 202 1.11 -11.32 30.23
CA TYR A 202 1.09 -12.03 28.96
C TYR A 202 1.12 -13.54 29.15
N GLN A 203 0.08 -14.24 28.68
CA GLN A 203 -0.09 -15.68 28.94
C GLN A 203 0.54 -16.60 27.88
N GLY A 204 1.00 -16.06 26.73
CA GLY A 204 1.49 -16.84 25.62
C GLY A 204 2.76 -17.65 25.91
N ASP A 205 2.87 -18.82 25.31
CA ASP A 205 4.01 -19.75 25.49
C ASP A 205 5.37 -19.13 25.15
N TYR A 206 5.40 -18.15 24.24
CA TYR A 206 6.62 -17.43 23.88
C TYR A 206 7.32 -16.75 25.07
N VAL A 207 6.57 -16.36 26.13
CA VAL A 207 7.17 -15.81 27.35
C VAL A 207 7.84 -16.92 28.17
N VAL A 208 7.27 -18.12 28.15
CA VAL A 208 7.90 -19.31 28.78
C VAL A 208 9.18 -19.69 28.05
N ASP A 209 9.14 -19.71 26.73
CA ASP A 209 10.31 -19.99 25.88
C ASP A 209 11.43 -18.98 26.14
N MET A 210 11.10 -17.68 26.24
CA MET A 210 12.07 -16.63 26.58
C MET A 210 12.68 -16.84 27.97
N ALA A 211 11.89 -17.26 28.94
CA ALA A 211 12.38 -17.57 30.28
C ALA A 211 13.34 -18.77 30.26
N GLN A 212 13.01 -19.84 29.51
CA GLN A 212 13.87 -21.02 29.34
C GLN A 212 15.18 -20.68 28.62
N GLU A 213 15.14 -19.80 27.62
CA GLU A 213 16.34 -19.33 26.94
C GLU A 213 17.26 -18.56 27.88
N LEU A 214 16.72 -17.66 28.72
CA LEU A 214 17.48 -16.96 29.75
C LEU A 214 18.14 -17.92 30.74
N ILE A 215 17.43 -18.97 31.14
CA ILE A 215 17.99 -20.00 32.03
C ILE A 215 19.11 -20.77 31.34
N SER A 216 18.91 -21.11 30.07
CA SER A 216 19.90 -21.86 29.29
C SER A 216 21.19 -21.06 29.07
N SER A 217 21.10 -19.74 28.90
CA SER A 217 22.25 -18.86 28.63
C SER A 217 22.91 -18.31 29.89
N GLU A 218 22.12 -17.96 30.94
CA GLU A 218 22.59 -17.21 32.11
C GLU A 218 22.41 -17.99 33.44
N GLY A 219 21.78 -19.15 33.40
CA GLY A 219 21.54 -20.01 34.57
C GLY A 219 20.69 -19.33 35.62
N ASP A 220 21.17 -19.37 36.87
CA ASP A 220 20.51 -18.81 38.06
C ASP A 220 20.93 -17.36 38.39
N ARG A 221 21.65 -16.70 37.48
CA ARG A 221 22.24 -15.37 37.69
C ARG A 221 21.25 -14.36 38.23
N TYR A 222 20.07 -14.31 37.63
CA TYR A 222 19.05 -13.33 37.97
C TYR A 222 18.34 -13.59 39.32
N LEU A 223 18.42 -14.80 39.89
CA LEU A 223 17.91 -15.09 41.23
C LEU A 223 18.66 -14.32 42.34
N LYS A 224 19.92 -13.95 42.07
CA LYS A 224 20.82 -13.31 43.03
C LYS A 224 20.75 -11.78 42.96
N MET A 225 20.06 -11.23 41.95
CA MET A 225 19.91 -9.79 41.77
C MET A 225 18.76 -9.21 42.58
N ALA A 226 18.85 -7.95 42.96
CA ALA A 226 17.72 -7.18 43.49
C ALA A 226 16.58 -7.15 42.45
N GLN A 227 15.35 -7.04 42.92
CA GLN A 227 14.19 -7.10 42.02
C GLN A 227 14.22 -5.98 40.96
N GLU A 228 14.57 -4.77 41.32
CA GLU A 228 14.65 -3.62 40.39
C GLU A 228 15.71 -3.87 39.28
N GLU A 229 16.89 -4.31 39.65
CA GLU A 229 17.95 -4.64 38.71
C GLU A 229 17.57 -5.79 37.78
N ARG A 230 16.88 -6.80 38.32
CA ARG A 230 16.39 -7.95 37.56
C ARG A 230 15.31 -7.53 36.57
N LEU A 231 14.36 -6.70 36.98
CA LEU A 231 13.31 -6.18 36.09
C LEU A 231 13.90 -5.31 34.97
N ALA A 232 14.89 -4.46 35.29
CA ALA A 232 15.59 -3.67 34.27
C ALA A 232 16.30 -4.57 33.24
N ALA A 233 17.01 -5.62 33.71
CA ALA A 233 17.66 -6.60 32.84
C ALA A 233 16.65 -7.37 31.96
N PHE A 234 15.49 -7.75 32.53
CA PHE A 234 14.45 -8.44 31.77
C PHE A 234 13.73 -7.53 30.78
N TYR A 235 13.56 -6.25 31.10
CA TYR A 235 13.06 -5.24 30.19
C TYR A 235 13.98 -5.13 28.95
N GLU A 236 15.29 -4.92 29.18
CA GLU A 236 16.26 -4.78 28.09
C GLU A 236 16.34 -6.06 27.23
N TYR A 237 16.41 -7.23 27.87
CA TYR A 237 16.40 -8.52 27.18
C TYR A 237 15.16 -8.71 26.33
N SER A 238 13.98 -8.43 26.90
CA SER A 238 12.70 -8.57 26.23
C SER A 238 12.60 -7.69 25.00
N LEU A 239 12.94 -6.42 25.15
CA LEU A 239 12.91 -5.43 24.07
C LEU A 239 13.80 -5.87 22.90
N LYS A 240 15.05 -6.18 23.21
CA LYS A 240 16.03 -6.64 22.20
C LYS A 240 15.57 -7.91 21.47
N LYS A 241 15.06 -8.90 22.23
CA LYS A 241 14.62 -10.18 21.68
C LYS A 241 13.42 -10.03 20.77
N ILE A 242 12.40 -9.27 21.21
CA ILE A 242 11.15 -9.10 20.48
C ILE A 242 11.37 -8.23 19.22
N VAL A 243 12.12 -7.13 19.32
CA VAL A 243 12.43 -6.30 18.16
C VAL A 243 13.22 -7.10 17.11
N ALA A 244 14.21 -7.89 17.52
CA ALA A 244 14.90 -8.79 16.60
C ALA A 244 13.96 -9.85 15.98
N GLY A 245 12.93 -10.27 16.71
CA GLY A 245 11.85 -11.13 16.20
C GLY A 245 11.05 -10.42 15.11
N HIS A 246 10.59 -9.20 15.39
CA HIS A 246 9.85 -8.37 14.42
C HIS A 246 10.66 -8.15 13.12
N GLN A 247 11.96 -7.87 13.24
CA GLN A 247 12.85 -7.73 12.09
C GLN A 247 12.89 -9.00 11.23
N ARG A 248 13.08 -10.16 11.87
CA ARG A 248 13.07 -11.45 11.15
C ARG A 248 11.72 -11.75 10.49
N ASP A 249 10.61 -11.49 11.19
CA ASP A 249 9.27 -11.73 10.64
C ASP A 249 9.00 -10.84 9.43
N MET A 250 9.41 -9.57 9.47
CA MET A 250 9.29 -8.64 8.36
C MET A 250 10.16 -9.05 7.16
N GLU A 251 11.42 -9.45 7.40
CA GLU A 251 12.31 -9.95 6.35
C GLU A 251 11.75 -11.22 5.70
N ALA A 252 11.26 -12.18 6.50
CA ALA A 252 10.63 -13.40 5.99
C ALA A 252 9.36 -13.11 5.17
N PHE A 253 8.66 -12.03 5.51
CA PHE A 253 7.51 -11.54 4.76
C PHE A 253 7.88 -10.69 3.53
N GLY A 254 9.18 -10.46 3.28
CA GLY A 254 9.68 -9.65 2.17
C GLY A 254 9.51 -8.14 2.36
N VAL A 255 9.40 -7.68 3.60
CA VAL A 255 9.25 -6.27 3.96
C VAL A 255 10.50 -5.77 4.66
N ARG A 256 11.03 -4.62 4.23
CA ARG A 256 12.21 -3.99 4.82
C ARG A 256 11.90 -2.57 5.23
N PHE A 257 12.47 -2.16 6.36
CA PHE A 257 12.43 -0.79 6.86
C PHE A 257 13.80 -0.15 6.76
N ASP A 258 13.83 1.11 6.36
CA ASP A 258 15.06 1.90 6.29
C ASP A 258 15.45 2.40 7.67
N THR A 259 14.46 2.65 8.55
CA THR A 259 14.65 3.12 9.92
C THR A 259 13.79 2.34 10.89
N TRP A 260 14.41 1.91 12.00
CA TRP A 260 13.73 1.46 13.22
C TRP A 260 13.89 2.58 14.24
N PHE A 261 12.83 3.38 14.43
CA PHE A 261 12.85 4.52 15.31
C PHE A 261 12.39 4.12 16.71
N PHE A 262 13.22 4.35 17.71
CA PHE A 262 12.92 4.04 19.12
C PHE A 262 12.37 5.27 19.82
N GLU A 263 11.23 5.14 20.50
CA GLU A 263 10.57 6.23 21.25
C GLU A 263 11.48 6.81 22.34
N SER A 264 12.28 5.96 22.99
CA SER A 264 13.25 6.36 24.02
C SER A 264 14.18 7.48 23.54
N LEU A 265 14.53 7.53 22.25
CA LEU A 265 15.37 8.58 21.67
C LEU A 265 14.76 9.97 21.79
N LEU A 266 13.43 10.10 21.79
CA LEU A 266 12.75 11.40 21.96
C LEU A 266 13.02 11.99 23.35
N TYR A 267 13.07 11.13 24.37
CA TYR A 267 13.36 11.51 25.74
C TYR A 267 14.85 11.75 25.96
N GLU A 268 15.70 10.87 25.45
CA GLU A 268 17.17 11.02 25.53
C GLU A 268 17.68 12.33 24.89
N ARG A 269 16.99 12.78 23.83
CA ARG A 269 17.34 14.00 23.09
C ARG A 269 16.54 15.23 23.55
N ASN A 270 15.71 15.11 24.58
CA ASN A 270 14.81 16.15 25.08
C ASN A 270 13.85 16.69 23.98
N GLU A 271 13.49 15.86 22.99
CA GLU A 271 12.61 16.27 21.89
C GLU A 271 11.15 16.41 22.35
N VAL A 272 10.73 15.66 23.39
CA VAL A 272 9.40 15.80 24.00
C VAL A 272 9.27 17.17 24.67
N GLU A 273 10.26 17.56 25.47
CA GLU A 273 10.32 18.85 26.16
C GLU A 273 10.39 20.02 25.15
N ALA A 274 11.17 19.85 24.07
CA ALA A 274 11.27 20.83 23.01
C ALA A 274 9.93 21.02 22.26
N ALA A 275 9.19 19.93 22.02
CA ALA A 275 7.86 19.99 21.40
C ALA A 275 6.85 20.70 22.32
N LEU A 276 6.84 20.37 23.62
CA LEU A 276 5.97 21.01 24.60
C LEU A 276 6.27 22.52 24.72
N GLU A 277 7.54 22.91 24.70
CA GLU A 277 7.94 24.33 24.74
C GLU A 277 7.50 25.05 23.45
N ALA A 278 7.66 24.43 22.29
CA ALA A 278 7.19 24.99 21.01
C ALA A 278 5.66 25.23 21.02
N LEU A 279 4.88 24.30 21.56
CA LEU A 279 3.43 24.46 21.72
C LEU A 279 3.07 25.61 22.68
N LYS A 280 3.82 25.79 23.79
CA LYS A 280 3.63 26.90 24.74
C LYS A 280 3.93 28.23 24.09
N VAL A 281 5.07 28.36 23.42
CA VAL A 281 5.47 29.58 22.71
C VAL A 281 4.47 29.92 21.60
N GLY A 282 3.92 28.92 20.92
CA GLY A 282 2.86 29.07 19.92
C GLY A 282 1.52 29.52 20.49
N GLY A 283 1.33 29.48 21.83
CA GLY A 283 0.09 29.86 22.49
C GLY A 283 -1.02 28.80 22.45
N TYR A 284 -0.68 27.56 22.04
CA TYR A 284 -1.63 26.46 21.90
C TYR A 284 -1.78 25.60 23.16
N THR A 285 -1.27 26.06 24.30
CA THR A 285 -1.41 25.34 25.57
C THR A 285 -2.03 26.22 26.65
N TYR A 286 -2.61 25.56 27.68
CA TYR A 286 -3.05 26.20 28.91
C TYR A 286 -2.93 25.22 30.08
N GLU A 287 -2.88 25.77 31.29
CA GLU A 287 -2.87 24.96 32.51
C GLU A 287 -4.26 24.92 33.15
N ALA A 288 -4.74 23.72 33.46
CA ALA A 288 -5.97 23.50 34.19
C ALA A 288 -5.86 22.25 35.05
N ASP A 289 -6.41 22.29 36.27
CA ASP A 289 -6.43 21.19 37.22
C ASP A 289 -5.06 20.57 37.53
N GLY A 290 -3.98 21.33 37.42
CA GLY A 290 -2.60 20.87 37.64
C GLY A 290 -2.03 20.04 36.47
N ALA A 291 -2.64 20.09 35.31
CA ALA A 291 -2.19 19.45 34.08
C ALA A 291 -1.97 20.50 32.97
N LEU A 292 -1.09 20.19 32.01
CA LEU A 292 -0.91 21.01 30.80
C LEU A 292 -1.78 20.43 29.69
N TRP A 293 -2.55 21.30 29.04
CA TRP A 293 -3.51 20.93 27.99
C TRP A 293 -3.14 21.58 26.65
N LEU A 294 -3.42 20.84 25.56
CA LEU A 294 -3.42 21.35 24.19
C LEU A 294 -4.81 21.90 23.86
N LYS A 295 -4.89 23.09 23.30
CA LYS A 295 -6.12 23.70 22.74
C LYS A 295 -6.48 23.04 21.40
N ALA A 296 -6.74 21.75 21.41
CA ALA A 296 -6.96 20.96 20.21
C ALA A 296 -8.29 21.33 19.52
N THR A 297 -9.28 21.84 20.27
CA THR A 297 -10.57 22.32 19.73
C THR A 297 -10.41 23.51 18.79
N GLU A 298 -9.43 24.39 19.03
CA GLU A 298 -9.10 25.53 18.13
C GLU A 298 -8.55 25.01 16.77
N LEU A 299 -8.12 23.75 16.70
CA LEU A 299 -7.47 23.12 15.55
C LEU A 299 -8.27 21.94 14.96
N GLY A 300 -9.56 21.86 15.31
CA GLY A 300 -10.51 20.92 14.68
C GLY A 300 -10.67 19.57 15.37
N ASP A 301 -10.11 19.37 16.58
CA ASP A 301 -10.45 18.22 17.42
C ASP A 301 -11.78 18.45 18.16
N GLU A 302 -12.38 17.40 18.68
CA GLU A 302 -13.68 17.46 19.41
C GLU A 302 -13.51 17.97 20.84
N GLN A 303 -12.32 17.81 21.43
CA GLN A 303 -12.00 18.24 22.79
C GLN A 303 -10.51 18.58 22.94
N ASP A 304 -10.21 19.40 23.93
CA ASP A 304 -8.81 19.66 24.30
C ASP A 304 -8.16 18.44 24.92
N GLN A 305 -6.86 18.32 24.77
CA GLN A 305 -6.11 17.10 25.08
C GLN A 305 -5.05 17.34 26.16
N VAL A 306 -4.88 16.38 27.08
CA VAL A 306 -3.81 16.45 28.10
C VAL A 306 -2.45 16.12 27.48
N LEU A 307 -1.51 17.06 27.58
CA LEU A 307 -0.12 16.90 27.19
C LEU A 307 0.76 16.43 28.34
N VAL A 308 0.61 17.05 29.53
CA VAL A 308 1.34 16.67 30.74
C VAL A 308 0.34 16.46 31.87
N ARG A 309 0.45 15.32 32.53
CA ARG A 309 -0.43 14.91 33.62
C ARG A 309 -0.14 15.68 34.90
N LYS A 310 -1.05 15.60 35.89
CA LYS A 310 -0.90 16.21 37.22
C LYS A 310 0.36 15.81 37.97
N ASP A 311 0.88 14.61 37.70
CA ASP A 311 2.13 14.11 38.29
C ASP A 311 3.40 14.60 37.56
N GLY A 312 3.25 15.50 36.60
CA GLY A 312 4.34 16.10 35.83
C GLY A 312 4.86 15.23 34.69
N ARG A 313 4.28 14.03 34.48
CA ARG A 313 4.72 13.14 33.40
C ARG A 313 4.03 13.48 32.07
N PRO A 314 4.79 13.52 30.94
CA PRO A 314 4.19 13.63 29.62
C PRO A 314 3.19 12.50 29.35
N GLY A 315 2.08 12.83 28.69
CA GLY A 315 1.12 11.87 28.16
C GLY A 315 1.58 11.28 26.83
N TYR A 316 0.91 10.24 26.35
CA TYR A 316 1.20 9.62 25.05
C TYR A 316 1.16 10.65 23.90
N LEU A 317 0.18 11.55 23.92
CA LEU A 317 0.05 12.58 22.88
C LEU A 317 1.27 13.52 22.82
N ALA A 318 1.93 13.81 23.92
CA ALA A 318 3.13 14.64 23.92
C ALA A 318 4.30 13.95 23.18
N ALA A 319 4.47 12.65 23.39
CA ALA A 319 5.45 11.85 22.64
C ALA A 319 5.08 11.73 21.17
N ASP A 320 3.79 11.48 20.85
CA ASP A 320 3.31 11.44 19.46
C ASP A 320 3.58 12.75 18.71
N ILE A 321 3.29 13.89 19.34
CA ILE A 321 3.57 15.21 18.76
C ILE A 321 5.06 15.44 18.57
N ALA A 322 5.89 15.06 19.53
CA ALA A 322 7.34 15.17 19.44
C ALA A 322 7.91 14.30 18.31
N TYR A 323 7.39 13.10 18.17
CA TYR A 323 7.77 12.20 17.10
C TYR A 323 7.41 12.73 15.72
N HIS A 324 6.21 13.27 15.53
CA HIS A 324 5.83 13.89 14.26
C HIS A 324 6.63 15.16 13.97
N LYS A 325 6.96 15.94 15.01
CA LYS A 325 7.91 17.05 14.89
C LYS A 325 9.26 16.55 14.36
N ASN A 326 9.81 15.49 14.94
CA ASN A 326 11.05 14.87 14.48
C ASN A 326 10.98 14.45 13.01
N LYS A 327 9.86 13.82 12.56
CA LYS A 327 9.65 13.46 11.15
C LYS A 327 9.72 14.67 10.23
N PHE A 328 9.03 15.77 10.57
CA PHE A 328 9.08 17.02 9.79
C PHE A 328 10.45 17.69 9.81
N ASP A 329 11.14 17.71 10.96
CA ASP A 329 12.46 18.30 11.10
C ASP A 329 13.54 17.56 10.30
N ARG A 330 13.36 16.29 10.02
CA ARG A 330 14.18 15.51 9.09
C ARG A 330 14.01 15.93 7.62
N GLY A 331 13.04 16.81 7.32
CA GLY A 331 12.89 17.46 6.02
C GLY A 331 12.10 16.70 4.98
N PHE A 332 11.32 15.70 5.34
CA PHE A 332 10.43 15.00 4.39
C PHE A 332 9.36 15.95 3.85
N ASP A 333 9.11 15.91 2.54
CA ASP A 333 8.07 16.70 1.89
C ASP A 333 6.66 16.21 2.23
N ARG A 334 6.51 14.91 2.51
CA ARG A 334 5.24 14.27 2.86
C ARG A 334 5.45 13.17 3.89
N LEU A 335 4.49 13.04 4.80
CA LEU A 335 4.42 11.97 5.79
C LEU A 335 3.13 11.17 5.59
N ILE A 336 3.22 9.85 5.69
CA ILE A 336 2.07 8.95 5.67
C ILE A 336 2.26 7.92 6.78
N ASP A 337 1.28 7.81 7.66
CA ASP A 337 1.24 6.80 8.71
C ASP A 337 0.07 5.84 8.45
N ILE A 338 0.31 4.53 8.63
CA ILE A 338 -0.71 3.49 8.49
C ILE A 338 -0.98 2.89 9.86
N TRP A 339 -2.17 3.18 10.40
CA TRP A 339 -2.57 2.77 11.75
C TRP A 339 -3.68 1.73 11.76
N GLY A 340 -3.78 0.98 12.84
CA GLY A 340 -4.90 0.08 13.11
C GLY A 340 -6.18 0.84 13.49
N PRO A 341 -7.34 0.18 13.47
CA PRO A 341 -8.64 0.81 13.72
C PRO A 341 -8.81 1.32 15.16
N ASP A 342 -8.07 0.79 16.11
CA ASP A 342 -8.00 1.24 17.51
C ASP A 342 -7.40 2.64 17.67
N HIS A 343 -6.65 3.12 16.68
CA HIS A 343 -6.08 4.46 16.65
C HIS A 343 -6.93 5.50 15.93
N GLN A 344 -8.11 5.15 15.40
CA GLN A 344 -8.97 6.08 14.66
C GLN A 344 -9.31 7.36 15.45
N GLY A 345 -9.55 7.25 16.77
CA GLY A 345 -9.80 8.40 17.64
C GLY A 345 -8.59 9.30 17.87
N HIS A 346 -7.38 8.87 17.47
CA HIS A 346 -6.15 9.64 17.65
C HIS A 346 -5.84 10.56 16.45
N VAL A 347 -6.43 10.30 15.28
CA VAL A 347 -6.11 10.99 14.03
C VAL A 347 -6.24 12.51 14.15
N ARG A 348 -7.39 13.00 14.66
CA ARG A 348 -7.67 14.45 14.75
C ARG A 348 -6.71 15.13 15.71
N ARG A 349 -6.50 14.58 16.91
CA ARG A 349 -5.63 15.17 17.92
C ARG A 349 -4.16 15.21 17.50
N THR A 350 -3.67 14.19 16.78
CA THR A 350 -2.30 14.17 16.26
C THR A 350 -2.14 15.21 15.15
N LYS A 351 -3.10 15.32 14.21
CA LYS A 351 -3.10 16.39 13.19
C LYS A 351 -3.18 17.79 13.83
N ALA A 352 -3.98 17.98 14.88
CA ALA A 352 -4.06 19.23 15.63
C ALA A 352 -2.69 19.58 16.28
N GLY A 353 -2.02 18.59 16.88
CA GLY A 353 -0.68 18.77 17.45
C GLY A 353 0.37 19.21 16.41
N VAL A 354 0.37 18.57 15.25
CA VAL A 354 1.23 18.91 14.10
C VAL A 354 0.95 20.35 13.62
N GLN A 355 -0.31 20.72 13.48
CA GLN A 355 -0.71 22.07 13.09
C GLN A 355 -0.33 23.12 14.15
N ALA A 356 -0.48 22.81 15.43
CA ALA A 356 -0.07 23.67 16.53
C ALA A 356 1.43 23.97 16.53
N LEU A 357 2.25 23.05 16.03
CA LEU A 357 3.69 23.26 15.84
C LEU A 357 4.03 24.10 14.60
N GLY A 358 3.03 24.52 13.81
CA GLY A 358 3.22 25.35 12.62
C GLY A 358 3.53 24.57 11.35
N TYR A 359 3.43 23.23 11.34
CA TYR A 359 3.57 22.45 10.12
C TYR A 359 2.27 22.44 9.31
N ASP A 360 2.40 22.33 7.99
CA ASP A 360 1.25 22.20 7.09
C ASP A 360 0.61 20.79 7.22
N PRO A 361 -0.62 20.71 7.77
CA PRO A 361 -1.29 19.42 7.97
C PRO A 361 -1.64 18.70 6.66
N SER A 362 -1.63 19.38 5.52
CA SER A 362 -1.85 18.76 4.21
C SER A 362 -0.68 17.86 3.75
N ARG A 363 0.48 18.02 4.36
CA ARG A 363 1.67 17.20 4.13
C ARG A 363 1.69 15.92 4.99
N PHE A 364 0.72 15.74 5.87
CA PHE A 364 0.61 14.60 6.77
C PHE A 364 -0.71 13.86 6.59
N GLU A 365 -0.63 12.60 6.18
CA GLU A 365 -1.79 11.73 6.01
C GLU A 365 -1.72 10.53 6.96
N ILE A 366 -2.87 10.19 7.55
CA ILE A 366 -3.02 9.00 8.42
C ILE A 366 -4.07 8.10 7.78
N LEU A 367 -3.64 6.91 7.41
CA LEU A 367 -4.47 5.88 6.79
C LEU A 367 -4.85 4.84 7.84
N ILE A 368 -6.13 4.46 7.88
CA ILE A 368 -6.62 3.45 8.82
C ILE A 368 -6.91 2.15 8.08
N HIS A 369 -6.21 1.08 8.46
CA HIS A 369 -6.56 -0.24 7.96
C HIS A 369 -7.49 -0.97 8.92
N GLN A 370 -8.38 -1.82 8.37
CA GLN A 370 -9.33 -2.59 9.15
C GLN A 370 -8.77 -3.96 9.58
N ILE A 371 -9.47 -4.59 10.52
CA ILE A 371 -9.10 -5.88 11.10
C ILE A 371 -9.06 -7.02 10.06
N VAL A 372 -8.28 -8.04 10.37
CA VAL A 372 -8.24 -9.32 9.65
C VAL A 372 -8.90 -10.37 10.52
N ARG A 373 -9.83 -11.11 9.93
CA ARG A 373 -10.44 -12.30 10.53
C ARG A 373 -9.94 -13.53 9.77
N LEU A 374 -9.38 -14.49 10.49
CA LEU A 374 -8.92 -15.73 9.89
C LEU A 374 -10.04 -16.77 9.92
N PHE A 375 -10.20 -17.49 8.82
CA PHE A 375 -11.14 -18.60 8.71
C PHE A 375 -10.43 -19.88 8.28
N ARG A 376 -10.85 -21.00 8.88
CA ARG A 376 -10.50 -22.33 8.43
C ARG A 376 -11.81 -23.04 8.04
N GLY A 377 -12.09 -23.07 6.75
CA GLY A 377 -13.43 -23.42 6.26
C GLY A 377 -14.47 -22.41 6.74
N SER A 378 -15.49 -22.88 7.46
CA SER A 378 -16.55 -22.01 8.03
C SER A 378 -16.24 -21.51 9.46
N GLU A 379 -15.16 -21.98 10.08
CA GLU A 379 -14.84 -21.65 11.46
C GLU A 379 -13.87 -20.47 11.55
N MET A 380 -14.24 -19.46 12.34
CA MET A 380 -13.36 -18.32 12.63
C MET A 380 -12.31 -18.71 13.68
N VAL A 381 -11.03 -18.49 13.34
CA VAL A 381 -9.90 -18.66 14.26
C VAL A 381 -9.88 -17.47 15.24
N ARG A 382 -10.05 -17.73 16.54
CA ARG A 382 -10.02 -16.69 17.56
C ARG A 382 -8.60 -16.18 17.77
N MET A 383 -8.45 -14.86 18.00
CA MET A 383 -7.17 -14.20 18.23
C MET A 383 -7.28 -13.26 19.44
N SER A 384 -6.42 -13.42 20.44
CA SER A 384 -6.34 -12.53 21.60
C SER A 384 -4.93 -12.53 22.21
N LYS A 385 -4.23 -11.38 22.17
CA LYS A 385 -2.87 -11.24 22.76
C LYS A 385 -2.81 -11.57 24.25
N ARG A 386 -3.81 -11.12 25.05
CA ARG A 386 -3.83 -11.33 26.49
C ARG A 386 -4.18 -12.76 26.89
N ALA A 387 -5.05 -13.42 26.13
CA ALA A 387 -5.42 -14.81 26.37
C ALA A 387 -4.39 -15.83 25.85
N GLY A 388 -3.33 -15.38 25.15
CA GLY A 388 -2.35 -16.26 24.54
C GLY A 388 -2.75 -16.78 23.14
N ASP A 389 -3.93 -16.43 22.67
CA ASP A 389 -4.49 -16.88 21.38
C ASP A 389 -4.08 -15.95 20.22
N ILE A 390 -2.80 -15.62 20.10
CA ILE A 390 -2.29 -14.88 18.95
C ILE A 390 -2.02 -15.87 17.85
N VAL A 391 -2.44 -15.54 16.62
CA VAL A 391 -1.88 -16.18 15.43
C VAL A 391 -0.70 -15.33 14.96
N PRO A 392 0.54 -15.78 15.16
CA PRO A 392 1.72 -15.06 14.69
C PRO A 392 1.74 -15.00 13.16
N LEU A 393 2.29 -13.92 12.61
CA LEU A 393 2.52 -13.82 11.17
C LEU A 393 3.39 -14.98 10.67
N ALA A 394 4.46 -15.31 11.39
CA ALA A 394 5.33 -16.44 11.06
C ALA A 394 4.53 -17.75 10.87
N GLY A 395 3.59 -18.07 11.77
CA GLY A 395 2.75 -19.26 11.63
C GLY A 395 1.83 -19.21 10.41
N LEU A 396 1.33 -18.03 10.02
CA LEU A 396 0.59 -17.87 8.77
C LEU A 396 1.50 -18.11 7.56
N LEU A 397 2.73 -17.58 7.59
CA LEU A 397 3.69 -17.75 6.49
C LEU A 397 4.10 -19.22 6.33
N ASP A 398 4.26 -19.96 7.42
CA ASP A 398 4.53 -21.40 7.39
C ASP A 398 3.34 -22.17 6.78
N ASP A 399 2.12 -21.73 7.04
CA ASP A 399 0.89 -22.36 6.59
C ASP A 399 0.58 -22.13 5.10
N VAL A 400 0.70 -20.90 4.59
CA VAL A 400 0.23 -20.50 3.26
C VAL A 400 1.33 -19.93 2.35
N GLY A 401 2.51 -19.64 2.89
CA GLY A 401 3.60 -18.95 2.20
C GLY A 401 3.40 -17.42 2.12
N ALA A 402 4.51 -16.71 1.89
CA ALA A 402 4.51 -15.24 1.82
C ALA A 402 3.68 -14.71 0.64
N ASP A 403 3.77 -15.32 -0.53
CA ASP A 403 3.07 -14.91 -1.75
C ASP A 403 1.55 -14.90 -1.56
N ALA A 404 1.00 -16.02 -1.05
CA ALA A 404 -0.43 -16.12 -0.80
C ALA A 404 -0.87 -15.15 0.30
N ALA A 405 -0.12 -15.05 1.40
CA ALA A 405 -0.43 -14.11 2.48
C ALA A 405 -0.49 -12.67 1.98
N ARG A 406 0.53 -12.20 1.22
CA ARG A 406 0.59 -10.85 0.65
C ARG A 406 -0.57 -10.58 -0.30
N PHE A 407 -0.81 -11.50 -1.24
CA PHE A 407 -1.87 -11.34 -2.23
C PHE A 407 -3.24 -11.21 -1.57
N PHE A 408 -3.56 -12.10 -0.62
CA PHE A 408 -4.84 -12.09 0.10
C PHE A 408 -5.02 -10.83 0.95
N PHE A 409 -3.98 -10.37 1.66
CA PHE A 409 -4.04 -9.13 2.43
C PHE A 409 -4.35 -7.90 1.57
N LEU A 410 -3.97 -7.93 0.30
CA LEU A 410 -4.15 -6.84 -0.66
C LEU A 410 -5.41 -6.99 -1.54
N MET A 411 -6.21 -8.05 -1.39
CA MET A 411 -7.40 -8.24 -2.24
C MET A 411 -8.55 -7.28 -1.94
N GLN A 412 -8.60 -6.75 -0.73
CA GLN A 412 -9.65 -5.84 -0.26
C GLN A 412 -9.06 -4.46 0.03
N SER A 413 -9.90 -3.42 -0.14
CA SER A 413 -9.56 -2.07 0.32
C SER A 413 -9.13 -2.09 1.78
N MET A 414 -8.16 -1.25 2.15
CA MET A 414 -7.70 -1.16 3.53
C MET A 414 -8.83 -0.79 4.51
N GLU A 415 -9.82 -0.04 4.06
CA GLU A 415 -10.99 0.37 4.85
C GLU A 415 -12.02 -0.75 5.08
N SER A 416 -11.88 -1.87 4.38
CA SER A 416 -12.76 -3.03 4.50
C SER A 416 -12.20 -4.07 5.45
N HIS A 417 -13.07 -4.71 6.24
CA HIS A 417 -12.68 -5.91 6.96
C HIS A 417 -12.22 -7.00 5.99
N LEU A 418 -11.19 -7.72 6.36
CA LEU A 418 -10.66 -8.81 5.54
C LEU A 418 -10.97 -10.15 6.20
N ASP A 419 -11.74 -10.97 5.50
CA ASP A 419 -11.93 -12.38 5.82
C ASP A 419 -10.87 -13.19 5.05
N PHE A 420 -9.88 -13.72 5.76
CA PHE A 420 -8.78 -14.47 5.19
C PHE A 420 -9.10 -15.97 5.28
N ASP A 421 -9.35 -16.60 4.15
CA ASP A 421 -9.62 -18.03 4.04
C ASP A 421 -8.30 -18.81 3.88
N LEU A 422 -7.89 -19.50 4.96
CA LEU A 422 -6.67 -20.30 5.00
C LEU A 422 -6.70 -21.48 4.01
N GLU A 423 -7.87 -22.12 3.85
CA GLU A 423 -8.00 -23.27 2.96
C GLU A 423 -7.92 -22.86 1.48
N LEU A 424 -8.54 -21.72 1.13
CA LEU A 424 -8.42 -21.17 -0.23
C LEU A 424 -6.97 -20.74 -0.53
N ALA A 425 -6.29 -20.10 0.44
CA ALA A 425 -4.93 -19.63 0.27
C ALA A 425 -3.91 -20.77 0.04
N LYS A 426 -4.17 -21.98 0.57
CA LYS A 426 -3.33 -23.18 0.38
C LYS A 426 -3.54 -23.89 -0.96
N LYS A 427 -4.66 -23.65 -1.64
CA LYS A 427 -4.99 -24.39 -2.85
C LYS A 427 -4.06 -24.06 -4.01
N GLN A 428 -3.60 -25.08 -4.71
CA GLN A 428 -2.90 -24.98 -5.99
C GLN A 428 -3.88 -25.21 -7.15
N ALA A 429 -4.88 -24.35 -7.27
CA ALA A 429 -5.96 -24.46 -8.23
C ALA A 429 -6.43 -23.08 -8.71
N GLN A 430 -7.19 -23.05 -9.80
CA GLN A 430 -7.63 -21.79 -10.45
C GLN A 430 -8.56 -20.93 -9.59
N ASP A 431 -9.21 -21.49 -8.58
CA ASP A 431 -10.02 -20.75 -7.62
C ASP A 431 -9.16 -19.94 -6.61
N ASN A 432 -7.88 -20.31 -6.44
CA ASN A 432 -6.93 -19.49 -5.68
C ASN A 432 -6.40 -18.35 -6.55
N PRO A 433 -6.70 -17.07 -6.21
CA PRO A 433 -6.37 -15.93 -7.06
C PRO A 433 -4.86 -15.70 -7.26
N VAL A 434 -4.02 -15.99 -6.28
CA VAL A 434 -2.57 -15.85 -6.44
C VAL A 434 -2.04 -16.94 -7.38
N TYR A 435 -2.47 -18.18 -7.18
CA TYR A 435 -2.10 -19.28 -8.07
C TYR A 435 -2.51 -19.00 -9.51
N TYR A 436 -3.71 -18.47 -9.73
CA TYR A 436 -4.23 -18.12 -11.06
C TYR A 436 -3.33 -17.11 -11.80
N VAL A 437 -2.87 -16.07 -11.10
CA VAL A 437 -1.97 -15.06 -11.69
C VAL A 437 -0.57 -15.62 -11.93
N GLN A 438 -0.02 -16.33 -10.96
CA GLN A 438 1.31 -16.96 -11.10
C GLN A 438 1.31 -18.01 -12.20
N TYR A 439 0.24 -18.77 -12.35
CA TYR A 439 0.06 -19.73 -13.45
C TYR A 439 0.07 -19.04 -14.83
N ALA A 440 -0.55 -17.85 -14.97
CA ALA A 440 -0.47 -17.09 -16.21
C ALA A 440 0.98 -16.72 -16.55
N HIS A 441 1.77 -16.24 -15.57
CA HIS A 441 3.19 -15.93 -15.77
C HIS A 441 4.02 -17.18 -16.12
N ALA A 442 3.83 -18.29 -15.43
CA ALA A 442 4.52 -19.55 -15.72
C ALA A 442 4.16 -20.12 -17.10
N ARG A 443 2.89 -19.96 -17.52
CA ARG A 443 2.43 -20.34 -18.87
C ARG A 443 3.12 -19.51 -19.95
N ILE A 444 3.21 -18.18 -19.76
CA ILE A 444 3.96 -17.27 -20.65
C ILE A 444 5.41 -17.74 -20.76
N SER A 445 6.07 -17.99 -19.64
CA SER A 445 7.46 -18.45 -19.59
C SER A 445 7.64 -19.79 -20.34
N SER A 446 6.63 -20.67 -20.29
CA SER A 446 6.66 -21.94 -21.05
C SER A 446 6.55 -21.72 -22.56
N ILE A 447 5.71 -20.78 -23.02
CA ILE A 447 5.60 -20.43 -24.44
C ILE A 447 6.93 -19.89 -24.97
N LEU A 448 7.58 -19.03 -24.20
CA LEU A 448 8.86 -18.43 -24.60
C LEU A 448 9.98 -19.48 -24.68
N ARG A 449 10.04 -20.42 -23.72
CA ARG A 449 10.97 -21.56 -23.80
C ARG A 449 10.70 -22.44 -24.99
N GLU A 450 9.44 -22.78 -25.26
CA GLU A 450 9.08 -23.58 -26.44
C GLU A 450 9.47 -22.89 -27.76
N ALA A 451 9.34 -21.58 -27.84
CA ALA A 451 9.81 -20.82 -29.00
C ALA A 451 11.34 -20.99 -29.20
N GLN A 452 12.11 -20.85 -28.12
CA GLN A 452 13.56 -21.02 -28.15
C GLN A 452 13.97 -22.46 -28.52
N ASP A 453 13.30 -23.46 -27.96
CA ASP A 453 13.54 -24.89 -28.24
C ASP A 453 13.26 -25.24 -29.71
N ARG A 454 12.32 -24.52 -30.35
CA ARG A 454 12.02 -24.61 -31.79
C ARG A 454 12.96 -23.76 -32.65
N GLY A 455 13.94 -23.05 -32.08
CA GLY A 455 14.84 -22.16 -32.81
C GLY A 455 14.20 -20.86 -33.28
N VAL A 456 13.04 -20.47 -32.73
CA VAL A 456 12.40 -19.19 -33.02
C VAL A 456 13.03 -18.10 -32.16
N ALA A 457 13.57 -17.05 -32.80
CA ALA A 457 14.17 -15.92 -32.10
C ALA A 457 13.09 -15.13 -31.33
N LEU A 458 13.41 -14.76 -30.10
CA LEU A 458 12.55 -13.89 -29.31
C LEU A 458 12.74 -12.43 -29.75
N PRO A 459 11.66 -11.67 -30.03
CA PRO A 459 11.75 -10.31 -30.58
C PRO A 459 12.36 -9.28 -29.62
N VAL A 460 12.10 -9.37 -28.33
CA VAL A 460 12.62 -8.42 -27.34
C VAL A 460 14.09 -8.76 -27.02
N PRO A 461 15.01 -7.79 -26.96
CA PRO A 461 14.78 -6.34 -26.73
C PRO A 461 14.50 -5.46 -27.95
N ASP A 462 14.79 -5.91 -29.16
CA ASP A 462 14.59 -5.09 -30.36
C ASP A 462 13.35 -5.55 -31.14
N VAL A 463 12.30 -4.79 -31.05
CA VAL A 463 11.03 -5.02 -31.75
C VAL A 463 10.84 -4.13 -32.97
N SER A 464 11.89 -3.40 -33.40
CA SER A 464 11.82 -2.44 -34.51
C SER A 464 11.48 -3.10 -35.85
N ALA A 465 11.99 -4.30 -36.07
CA ALA A 465 11.76 -5.10 -37.28
C ALA A 465 10.43 -5.91 -37.25
N VAL A 466 9.73 -5.93 -36.10
CA VAL A 466 8.50 -6.72 -35.97
C VAL A 466 7.30 -5.98 -36.58
N ASN A 467 6.60 -6.65 -37.49
CA ASN A 467 5.37 -6.12 -38.08
C ASN A 467 4.18 -6.30 -37.12
N LEU A 468 4.04 -5.39 -36.15
CA LEU A 468 2.94 -5.41 -35.18
C LEU A 468 1.55 -5.21 -35.80
N ASN A 469 1.44 -4.79 -37.08
CA ASN A 469 0.16 -4.68 -37.79
C ASN A 469 -0.52 -6.04 -37.99
N ARG A 470 0.23 -7.14 -37.83
CA ARG A 470 -0.32 -8.51 -37.85
C ARG A 470 -1.22 -8.84 -36.66
N LEU A 471 -1.18 -8.03 -35.58
CA LEU A 471 -2.07 -8.19 -34.42
C LEU A 471 -3.42 -7.51 -34.69
N GLU A 472 -4.38 -8.30 -35.17
CA GLU A 472 -5.71 -7.84 -35.58
C GLU A 472 -6.84 -8.58 -34.86
N HIS A 473 -6.55 -9.74 -34.24
CA HIS A 473 -7.57 -10.51 -33.52
C HIS A 473 -8.11 -9.71 -32.32
N PRO A 474 -9.44 -9.75 -32.06
CA PRO A 474 -10.03 -9.01 -30.94
C PRO A 474 -9.36 -9.30 -29.58
N ASP A 475 -8.96 -10.55 -29.30
CA ASP A 475 -8.29 -10.92 -28.06
C ASP A 475 -6.86 -10.40 -27.97
N GLU A 476 -6.15 -10.27 -29.11
CA GLU A 476 -4.83 -9.61 -29.17
C GLU A 476 -4.95 -8.14 -28.78
N LEU A 477 -5.91 -7.43 -29.39
CA LEU A 477 -6.16 -6.02 -29.10
C LEU A 477 -6.68 -5.82 -27.68
N ALA A 478 -7.50 -6.74 -27.16
CA ALA A 478 -7.98 -6.70 -25.77
C ALA A 478 -6.81 -6.83 -24.77
N LEU A 479 -5.87 -7.75 -25.04
CA LEU A 479 -4.68 -7.90 -24.22
C LEU A 479 -3.81 -6.63 -24.26
N ILE A 480 -3.55 -6.08 -25.44
CA ILE A 480 -2.77 -4.82 -25.57
C ILE A 480 -3.44 -3.68 -24.79
N ARG A 481 -4.77 -3.51 -24.90
CA ARG A 481 -5.52 -2.50 -24.12
C ARG A 481 -5.30 -2.67 -22.63
N LYS A 482 -5.41 -3.91 -22.14
CA LYS A 482 -5.21 -4.20 -20.71
C LYS A 482 -3.79 -3.87 -20.26
N LEU A 483 -2.76 -4.21 -21.06
CA LEU A 483 -1.37 -3.86 -20.75
C LEU A 483 -1.12 -2.35 -20.74
N ALA A 484 -1.83 -1.61 -21.61
CA ALA A 484 -1.73 -0.15 -21.70
C ALA A 484 -2.25 0.61 -20.48
N GLU A 485 -3.08 -0.04 -19.63
CA GLU A 485 -3.66 0.57 -18.42
C GLU A 485 -2.66 0.67 -17.26
N LEU A 486 -1.56 -0.12 -17.26
CA LEU A 486 -0.65 -0.21 -16.11
C LEU A 486 -0.15 1.14 -15.56
N PRO A 487 0.30 2.10 -16.37
CA PRO A 487 0.78 3.39 -15.87
C PRO A 487 -0.30 4.17 -15.08
N ASP A 488 -1.55 4.10 -15.54
CA ASP A 488 -2.68 4.76 -14.89
C ASP A 488 -3.09 4.00 -13.61
N GLU A 489 -3.07 2.66 -13.62
CA GLU A 489 -3.36 1.86 -12.44
C GLU A 489 -2.32 2.07 -11.33
N ILE A 490 -1.03 2.19 -11.65
CA ILE A 490 0.03 2.51 -10.67
C ILE A 490 -0.18 3.90 -10.09
N ARG A 491 -0.41 4.92 -10.94
CA ARG A 491 -0.64 6.29 -10.50
C ARG A 491 -1.86 6.37 -9.58
N ASP A 492 -3.01 5.86 -10.04
CA ASP A 492 -4.26 5.89 -9.28
C ASP A 492 -4.13 5.14 -7.95
N ALA A 493 -3.42 3.99 -7.94
CA ALA A 493 -3.21 3.22 -6.72
C ALA A 493 -2.35 3.98 -5.69
N ALA A 494 -1.34 4.73 -6.15
CA ALA A 494 -0.52 5.58 -5.29
C ALA A 494 -1.31 6.79 -4.77
N GLU A 495 -1.92 7.58 -5.67
CA GLU A 495 -2.59 8.83 -5.34
C GLU A 495 -3.82 8.63 -4.43
N ARG A 496 -4.55 7.53 -4.62
CA ARG A 496 -5.77 7.20 -3.85
C ARG A 496 -5.51 6.29 -2.67
N TYR A 497 -4.25 5.86 -2.44
CA TYR A 497 -3.89 4.89 -1.41
C TYR A 497 -4.64 3.54 -1.55
N GLU A 498 -4.79 3.06 -2.78
CA GLU A 498 -5.56 1.86 -3.13
C GLU A 498 -4.67 0.70 -3.63
N PRO A 499 -3.76 0.12 -2.81
CA PRO A 499 -2.87 -0.95 -3.26
C PRO A 499 -3.61 -2.20 -3.74
N HIS A 500 -4.86 -2.41 -3.32
CA HIS A 500 -5.74 -3.50 -3.76
C HIS A 500 -6.05 -3.45 -5.27
N ARG A 501 -5.87 -2.30 -5.93
CA ARG A 501 -6.00 -2.19 -7.39
C ARG A 501 -5.01 -3.09 -8.11
N MET A 502 -3.81 -3.27 -7.56
CA MET A 502 -2.77 -4.10 -8.19
C MET A 502 -3.14 -5.58 -8.23
N THR A 503 -3.72 -6.14 -7.17
CA THR A 503 -4.18 -7.53 -7.17
C THR A 503 -5.36 -7.74 -8.13
N ARG A 504 -6.28 -6.78 -8.20
CA ARG A 504 -7.37 -6.79 -9.17
C ARG A 504 -6.81 -6.75 -10.59
N TYR A 505 -5.94 -5.80 -10.89
CA TYR A 505 -5.34 -5.63 -12.21
C TYR A 505 -4.54 -6.86 -12.64
N ALA A 506 -3.75 -7.47 -11.75
CA ALA A 506 -3.05 -8.72 -12.03
C ALA A 506 -3.99 -9.85 -12.48
N ARG A 507 -5.13 -10.01 -11.80
CA ARG A 507 -6.14 -11.00 -12.15
C ARG A 507 -6.80 -10.70 -13.50
N GLU A 508 -7.08 -9.45 -13.80
CA GLU A 508 -7.64 -9.02 -15.07
C GLU A 508 -6.67 -9.28 -16.22
N VAL A 509 -5.38 -8.94 -16.07
CA VAL A 509 -4.33 -9.24 -17.07
C VAL A 509 -4.24 -10.75 -17.30
N ALA A 510 -4.21 -11.56 -16.23
CA ALA A 510 -4.18 -13.02 -16.34
C ALA A 510 -5.40 -13.57 -17.09
N SER A 511 -6.59 -13.03 -16.80
CA SER A 511 -7.84 -13.46 -17.46
C SER A 511 -7.83 -13.14 -18.95
N VAL A 512 -7.45 -11.93 -19.33
CA VAL A 512 -7.37 -11.52 -20.75
C VAL A 512 -6.28 -12.29 -21.49
N PHE A 513 -5.13 -12.55 -20.83
CA PHE A 513 -4.09 -13.40 -21.38
C PHE A 513 -4.59 -14.84 -21.64
N HIS A 514 -5.35 -15.44 -20.73
CA HIS A 514 -5.89 -16.80 -20.95
C HIS A 514 -6.88 -16.84 -22.12
N SER A 515 -7.71 -15.80 -22.31
CA SER A 515 -8.59 -15.69 -23.49
C SER A 515 -7.78 -15.60 -24.78
N PHE A 516 -6.77 -14.75 -24.82
CA PHE A 516 -5.85 -14.63 -25.94
C PHE A 516 -5.17 -15.99 -26.25
N TYR A 517 -4.61 -16.65 -25.23
CA TYR A 517 -3.90 -17.91 -25.41
C TYR A 517 -4.82 -19.03 -25.92
N THR A 518 -6.08 -19.04 -25.54
CA THR A 518 -7.07 -20.03 -25.98
C THR A 518 -7.46 -19.83 -27.44
N ASN A 519 -7.60 -18.59 -27.89
CA ASN A 519 -8.13 -18.25 -29.21
C ASN A 519 -7.06 -17.95 -30.26
N CYS A 520 -5.81 -17.67 -29.84
CA CYS A 520 -4.72 -17.27 -30.70
C CYS A 520 -3.51 -18.20 -30.55
N ARG A 521 -3.23 -19.02 -31.54
CA ARG A 521 -2.04 -19.89 -31.57
C ARG A 521 -0.78 -19.04 -31.70
N VAL A 522 0.06 -18.97 -30.67
CA VAL A 522 1.26 -18.11 -30.65
C VAL A 522 2.32 -18.60 -31.63
N LEU A 523 2.69 -19.88 -31.57
CA LEU A 523 3.70 -20.50 -32.42
C LEU A 523 3.02 -21.21 -33.61
N GLY A 524 2.96 -20.53 -34.76
CA GLY A 524 2.34 -21.02 -35.99
C GLY A 524 3.34 -21.06 -37.17
N ASP A 525 2.81 -21.37 -38.36
CA ASP A 525 3.62 -21.46 -39.59
C ASP A 525 3.92 -20.08 -40.18
N ASP A 526 3.15 -19.06 -39.84
CA ASP A 526 3.35 -17.66 -40.24
C ASP A 526 4.38 -17.00 -39.32
N ALA A 527 5.60 -16.81 -39.82
CA ALA A 527 6.71 -16.28 -39.05
C ALA A 527 6.49 -14.82 -38.60
N GLU A 528 5.86 -13.96 -39.42
CA GLU A 528 5.58 -12.57 -39.04
C GLU A 528 4.54 -12.49 -37.92
N LEU A 529 3.46 -13.27 -38.04
CA LEU A 529 2.43 -13.31 -36.99
C LEU A 529 2.97 -13.93 -35.71
N THR A 530 3.81 -14.97 -35.80
CA THR A 530 4.50 -15.57 -34.67
C THR A 530 5.37 -14.55 -33.96
N ALA A 531 6.18 -13.78 -34.66
CA ALA A 531 7.00 -12.72 -34.07
C ALA A 531 6.17 -11.62 -33.40
N ALA A 532 5.07 -11.20 -34.01
CA ALA A 532 4.16 -10.21 -33.43
C ALA A 532 3.48 -10.75 -32.14
N ARG A 533 3.02 -11.99 -32.14
CA ARG A 533 2.41 -12.64 -30.97
C ARG A 533 3.42 -12.89 -29.85
N LEU A 534 4.66 -13.27 -30.17
CA LEU A 534 5.74 -13.39 -29.18
C LEU A 534 6.05 -12.04 -28.53
N THR A 535 6.03 -10.94 -29.28
CA THR A 535 6.18 -9.59 -28.72
C THR A 535 5.07 -9.29 -27.70
N LEU A 536 3.80 -9.62 -28.03
CA LEU A 536 2.67 -9.45 -27.12
C LEU A 536 2.81 -10.31 -25.87
N VAL A 537 3.24 -11.56 -26.02
CA VAL A 537 3.48 -12.50 -24.89
C VAL A 537 4.59 -11.98 -23.97
N GLN A 538 5.70 -11.48 -24.52
CA GLN A 538 6.79 -10.88 -23.72
C GLN A 538 6.34 -9.60 -23.01
N ALA A 539 5.52 -8.77 -23.67
CA ALA A 539 4.93 -7.59 -23.03
C ALA A 539 4.02 -7.98 -21.85
N ALA A 540 3.18 -9.01 -22.00
CA ALA A 540 2.34 -9.52 -20.93
C ALA A 540 3.17 -10.07 -19.76
N GLN A 541 4.29 -10.77 -20.04
CA GLN A 541 5.22 -11.24 -19.00
C GLN A 541 5.79 -10.06 -18.20
N THR A 542 6.28 -9.06 -18.90
CA THR A 542 6.86 -7.85 -18.28
C THR A 542 5.84 -7.17 -17.36
N VAL A 543 4.62 -6.94 -17.84
CA VAL A 543 3.56 -6.30 -17.05
C VAL A 543 3.17 -7.12 -15.83
N LEU A 544 2.96 -8.43 -15.97
CA LEU A 544 2.63 -9.31 -14.83
C LEU A 544 3.76 -9.31 -13.80
N ARG A 545 5.01 -9.37 -14.24
CA ARG A 545 6.17 -9.32 -13.33
C ARG A 545 6.24 -8.00 -12.57
N ILE A 546 6.04 -6.86 -13.24
CA ILE A 546 6.00 -5.53 -12.60
C ILE A 546 4.92 -5.48 -11.51
N VAL A 547 3.72 -5.97 -11.82
CA VAL A 547 2.60 -5.95 -10.88
C VAL A 547 2.86 -6.86 -9.68
N LEU A 548 3.32 -8.09 -9.93
CA LEU A 548 3.66 -9.04 -8.88
C LEU A 548 4.79 -8.51 -7.97
N ASP A 549 5.87 -7.96 -8.55
CA ASP A 549 6.94 -7.31 -7.78
C ASP A 549 6.42 -6.13 -6.94
N THR A 550 5.55 -5.31 -7.51
CA THR A 550 4.94 -4.17 -6.79
C THR A 550 4.18 -4.62 -5.55
N ILE A 551 3.44 -5.72 -5.61
CA ILE A 551 2.74 -6.28 -4.44
C ILE A 551 3.64 -7.22 -3.60
N GLY A 552 4.89 -7.44 -4.01
CA GLY A 552 5.85 -8.29 -3.32
C GLY A 552 5.52 -9.78 -3.38
N VAL A 553 4.96 -10.22 -4.51
CA VAL A 553 4.62 -11.62 -4.81
C VAL A 553 5.57 -12.11 -5.91
N SER A 554 6.05 -13.34 -5.81
CA SER A 554 6.95 -13.92 -6.79
C SER A 554 6.27 -14.14 -8.16
N ALA A 555 7.07 -14.05 -9.24
CA ALA A 555 6.65 -14.33 -10.61
C ALA A 555 7.35 -15.61 -11.10
N PRO A 556 6.84 -16.82 -10.74
CA PRO A 556 7.51 -18.08 -11.05
C PRO A 556 7.49 -18.36 -12.56
N GLU A 557 8.58 -18.91 -13.06
CA GLU A 557 8.67 -19.33 -14.46
C GLU A 557 8.14 -20.77 -14.69
N LYS A 558 8.01 -21.53 -13.61
CA LYS A 558 7.49 -22.91 -13.61
C LYS A 558 6.58 -23.12 -12.40
N MET A 559 5.48 -23.79 -12.63
CA MET A 559 4.55 -24.24 -11.59
C MET A 559 4.13 -25.69 -11.84
#